data_00cb0b50061e5e3a0dc0b3c705b712ff
#
_entry.id   00cb0b50061e5e3a0dc0b3c705b712ff
#
_cell.length_a   1.000
_cell.length_b   1.000
_cell.length_c   1.000
_cell.angle_alpha   90.00
_cell.angle_beta   90.00
_cell.angle_gamma   90.00
#
_symmetry.space_group_name_H-M   'P 1'
#
loop_
_entity.id
_entity.type
_entity.pdbx_description
1 polymer ?
#
loop_
_entity_poly.entity_id
_entity_poly.type
_entity_poly.pdbx_seq_one_letter_code
_entity_poly.pdbx_strand_id
1 'polypeptide(L)'
;MIRKTLRIPRLLAAALLTMTLLSLSLPTSSQAADEPCPCKVIDDVVFGHKDGLALTLDVVTPEQNAKGLGIILVASGGWHSDKSDIPARNIKRMNEEHWIQGLLKGGYTLFVARHGSGPRYHVPEMVEDIRRAVRFVRLHAKEYGVDPDELGITSGSSGGHLSLMVGLTGDDGRADSEDPVERTSSRVQAIVSWFPPTDLVNWRKPGGYTSIMKSQPKMFEEMFGKVTDLEAQLKSISPIEFVTSDDPPLLLLHGDLDFVVPLQQSEVLRDKYEATKLPVKLIVHRKGVHSEWPGIMNDYPAVWEWFDKYLAKLDAAAAK
;
A
#
# COMPACT_ATOMS: atom_id res chain seq x y z
N MET A 1 81.39 -11.23 28.47
CA MET A 1 81.86 -11.91 29.69
C MET A 1 80.81 -11.77 30.77
N ILE A 2 80.53 -12.89 31.39
CA ILE A 2 79.93 -13.15 32.68
C ILE A 2 78.36 -13.00 32.78
N ARG A 3 77.74 -14.16 32.69
CA ARG A 3 76.42 -14.49 33.21
C ARG A 3 76.36 -14.31 34.74
N LYS A 4 75.26 -13.82 35.24
CA LYS A 4 74.84 -14.18 36.62
C LYS A 4 73.31 -14.47 36.63
N THR A 5 73.00 -15.72 36.79
CA THR A 5 71.76 -16.31 37.17
C THR A 5 71.47 -16.00 38.65
N LEU A 6 70.26 -15.60 38.99
CA LEU A 6 69.78 -15.72 40.39
C LEU A 6 68.44 -16.44 40.43
N ARG A 7 68.42 -17.42 41.31
CA ARG A 7 67.40 -18.39 41.57
C ARG A 7 66.25 -17.82 42.41
N ILE A 8 65.07 -18.40 42.14
CA ILE A 8 63.83 -18.25 42.88
C ILE A 8 63.92 -18.99 44.24
N PRO A 9 63.17 -18.59 45.25
CA PRO A 9 62.51 -19.58 46.09
C PRO A 9 61.00 -19.47 46.05
N ARG A 10 60.41 -20.66 45.97
CA ARG A 10 59.02 -20.97 46.17
C ARG A 10 58.71 -20.87 47.66
N LEU A 11 57.52 -20.35 48.05
CA LEU A 11 56.71 -20.85 49.16
C LEU A 11 55.35 -20.08 49.16
N LEU A 12 54.33 -20.84 48.80
CA LEU A 12 53.07 -21.10 49.49
C LEU A 12 52.28 -19.93 50.10
N ALA A 13 51.10 -19.71 49.56
CA ALA A 13 49.88 -19.85 50.37
C ALA A 13 48.65 -19.78 49.45
N ALA A 14 47.90 -20.86 49.48
CA ALA A 14 46.58 -21.00 48.84
C ALA A 14 45.57 -20.11 49.63
N ALA A 15 44.84 -19.28 48.91
CA ALA A 15 43.57 -18.77 49.38
C ALA A 15 42.58 -18.95 48.24
N LEU A 16 41.80 -20.00 48.29
CA LEU A 16 40.59 -20.18 47.50
C LEU A 16 39.60 -19.11 47.90
N LEU A 17 39.42 -18.11 47.03
CA LEU A 17 38.25 -17.24 47.08
C LEU A 17 37.32 -17.69 45.94
N THR A 18 36.34 -18.53 46.30
CA THR A 18 35.24 -18.90 45.43
C THR A 18 34.34 -17.68 45.25
N MET A 19 34.59 -16.91 44.20
CA MET A 19 33.65 -15.91 43.71
C MET A 19 32.59 -16.64 42.87
N THR A 20 31.46 -16.93 43.51
CA THR A 20 30.23 -17.30 42.82
C THR A 20 29.81 -16.04 42.00
N LEU A 21 30.14 -16.05 40.71
CA LEU A 21 29.54 -15.19 39.72
C LEU A 21 28.05 -15.54 39.65
N LEU A 22 27.23 -14.81 40.38
CA LEU A 22 25.80 -14.73 40.15
C LEU A 22 25.64 -14.02 38.77
N SER A 23 25.58 -14.73 37.67
CA SER A 23 25.19 -14.23 36.40
C SER A 23 23.72 -13.81 36.51
N LEU A 24 23.46 -12.53 36.83
CA LEU A 24 22.18 -11.91 36.49
C LEU A 24 22.08 -11.94 34.96
N SER A 25 21.44 -12.97 34.44
CA SER A 25 20.86 -12.93 33.12
C SER A 25 19.76 -11.86 33.15
N LEU A 26 20.12 -10.63 32.79
CA LEU A 26 19.14 -9.67 32.33
C LEU A 26 18.36 -10.37 31.19
N PRO A 27 17.03 -10.35 31.23
CA PRO A 27 16.29 -10.82 30.07
C PRO A 27 16.73 -9.89 28.93
N THR A 28 17.54 -10.39 28.01
CA THR A 28 17.58 -9.83 26.67
C THR A 28 16.14 -9.89 26.22
N SER A 29 15.52 -8.74 26.07
CA SER A 29 14.30 -8.64 25.28
C SER A 29 14.70 -9.13 23.89
N SER A 30 14.57 -10.44 23.67
CA SER A 30 14.43 -11.00 22.37
C SER A 30 13.24 -10.21 21.78
N GLN A 31 13.52 -9.30 20.87
CA GLN A 31 12.50 -8.91 19.91
C GLN A 31 12.09 -10.24 19.29
N ALA A 32 10.97 -10.77 19.76
CA ALA A 32 10.31 -11.87 19.10
C ALA A 32 10.15 -11.38 17.66
N ALA A 33 10.82 -12.04 16.72
CA ALA A 33 10.58 -11.84 15.32
C ALA A 33 9.06 -11.90 15.18
N ASP A 34 8.47 -10.81 14.70
CA ASP A 34 7.02 -10.63 14.65
C ASP A 34 6.45 -11.82 13.88
N GLU A 35 5.81 -12.76 14.59
CA GLU A 35 5.24 -13.96 13.97
C GLU A 35 4.23 -13.50 12.90
N PRO A 36 4.26 -14.13 11.72
CA PRO A 36 3.32 -13.77 10.67
C PRO A 36 1.88 -14.01 11.12
N CYS A 37 0.98 -13.10 10.77
CA CYS A 37 -0.44 -13.24 11.04
C CYS A 37 -0.97 -14.47 10.26
N PRO A 38 -1.52 -15.51 10.94
CA PRO A 38 -2.14 -16.63 10.24
C PRO A 38 -3.29 -16.17 9.36
N CYS A 39 -3.36 -16.69 8.14
CA CYS A 39 -4.38 -16.27 7.17
C CYS A 39 -4.84 -17.41 6.27
N LYS A 40 -6.06 -17.29 5.75
CA LYS A 40 -6.58 -18.09 4.64
C LYS A 40 -6.36 -17.34 3.34
N VAL A 41 -5.96 -18.07 2.31
CA VAL A 41 -5.75 -17.52 0.97
C VAL A 41 -6.62 -18.24 -0.04
N ILE A 42 -7.36 -17.47 -0.83
CA ILE A 42 -8.06 -17.94 -2.02
C ILE A 42 -7.37 -17.26 -3.20
N ASP A 43 -6.65 -18.06 -3.97
CA ASP A 43 -5.89 -17.56 -5.11
C ASP A 43 -6.73 -17.49 -6.38
N ASP A 44 -6.34 -16.57 -7.30
CA ASP A 44 -6.81 -16.52 -8.69
C ASP A 44 -8.32 -16.43 -8.82
N VAL A 45 -8.98 -15.71 -7.93
CA VAL A 45 -10.41 -15.40 -8.09
C VAL A 45 -10.57 -14.52 -9.33
N VAL A 46 -11.30 -15.02 -10.33
CA VAL A 46 -11.53 -14.30 -11.58
C VAL A 46 -12.62 -13.26 -11.35
N PHE A 47 -12.30 -11.97 -11.46
CA PHE A 47 -13.25 -10.88 -11.35
C PHE A 47 -13.66 -10.27 -12.70
N GLY A 48 -13.01 -10.68 -13.79
CA GLY A 48 -13.31 -10.23 -15.12
C GLY A 48 -12.44 -10.88 -16.18
N HIS A 49 -12.72 -10.51 -17.44
CA HIS A 49 -11.92 -10.91 -18.59
C HIS A 49 -11.66 -9.70 -19.48
N LYS A 50 -10.48 -9.67 -20.09
CA LYS A 50 -10.06 -8.63 -21.01
C LYS A 50 -9.22 -9.24 -22.12
N ASP A 51 -9.64 -9.07 -23.38
CA ASP A 51 -8.94 -9.60 -24.56
C ASP A 51 -8.57 -11.10 -24.45
N GLY A 52 -9.48 -11.90 -23.91
CA GLY A 52 -9.29 -13.34 -23.70
C GLY A 52 -8.42 -13.70 -22.48
N LEU A 53 -7.97 -12.73 -21.69
CA LEU A 53 -7.22 -12.94 -20.44
C LEU A 53 -8.13 -12.78 -19.24
N ALA A 54 -7.91 -13.61 -18.22
CA ALA A 54 -8.57 -13.45 -16.93
C ALA A 54 -7.93 -12.30 -16.14
N LEU A 55 -8.76 -11.44 -15.59
CA LEU A 55 -8.38 -10.48 -14.54
C LEU A 55 -8.62 -11.16 -13.19
N THR A 56 -7.58 -11.26 -12.35
CA THR A 56 -7.63 -12.02 -11.10
C THR A 56 -7.27 -11.20 -9.89
N LEU A 57 -7.83 -11.58 -8.76
CA LEU A 57 -7.41 -11.12 -7.43
C LEU A 57 -7.19 -12.33 -6.53
N ASP A 58 -6.40 -12.14 -5.47
CA ASP A 58 -6.32 -13.10 -4.38
C ASP A 58 -7.07 -12.54 -3.17
N VAL A 59 -7.76 -13.42 -2.44
CA VAL A 59 -8.41 -13.03 -1.17
C VAL A 59 -7.59 -13.57 -0.02
N VAL A 60 -7.18 -12.69 0.88
CA VAL A 60 -6.37 -13.03 2.05
C VAL A 60 -7.11 -12.60 3.30
N THR A 61 -7.59 -13.55 4.08
CA THR A 61 -8.38 -13.29 5.28
C THR A 61 -7.60 -13.69 6.53
N PRO A 62 -7.46 -12.83 7.54
CA PRO A 62 -6.83 -13.21 8.80
C PRO A 62 -7.69 -14.28 9.49
N GLU A 63 -7.03 -15.33 10.03
CA GLU A 63 -7.74 -16.41 10.75
C GLU A 63 -8.25 -15.98 12.12
N GLN A 64 -7.69 -14.89 12.64
CA GLN A 64 -8.06 -14.33 13.93
C GLN A 64 -8.31 -12.82 13.80
N ASN A 65 -9.20 -12.30 14.63
CA ASN A 65 -9.52 -10.87 14.74
C ASN A 65 -10.00 -10.21 13.43
N ALA A 66 -10.60 -10.97 12.50
CA ALA A 66 -11.20 -10.40 11.30
C ALA A 66 -12.33 -9.43 11.68
N LYS A 67 -12.25 -8.20 11.18
CA LYS A 67 -13.18 -7.10 11.50
C LYS A 67 -14.40 -7.03 10.58
N GLY A 68 -14.43 -7.83 9.51
CA GLY A 68 -15.45 -7.71 8.45
C GLY A 68 -15.24 -6.50 7.54
N LEU A 69 -14.08 -5.85 7.62
CA LEU A 69 -13.69 -4.73 6.77
C LEU A 69 -12.82 -5.22 5.61
N GLY A 70 -13.11 -4.74 4.40
CA GLY A 70 -12.41 -5.14 3.18
C GLY A 70 -11.45 -4.07 2.66
N ILE A 71 -10.22 -4.46 2.32
CA ILE A 71 -9.24 -3.57 1.71
C ILE A 71 -8.82 -4.09 0.34
N ILE A 72 -9.05 -3.30 -0.69
CA ILE A 72 -8.52 -3.55 -2.02
C ILE A 72 -7.04 -3.11 -2.02
N LEU A 73 -6.13 -4.07 -2.17
CA LEU A 73 -4.69 -3.83 -2.32
C LEU A 73 -4.34 -3.94 -3.80
N VAL A 74 -3.99 -2.81 -4.41
CA VAL A 74 -3.73 -2.74 -5.84
C VAL A 74 -2.30 -3.15 -6.16
N ALA A 75 -2.09 -4.01 -7.15
CA ALA A 75 -0.75 -4.34 -7.64
C ALA A 75 -0.01 -3.07 -8.08
N SER A 76 1.30 -3.03 -7.80
CA SER A 76 2.18 -1.90 -8.08
C SER A 76 3.38 -2.38 -8.92
N GLY A 77 4.35 -1.52 -9.19
CA GLY A 77 5.55 -1.89 -9.98
C GLY A 77 5.67 -1.08 -11.27
N GLY A 78 5.42 0.24 -11.22
CA GLY A 78 5.51 1.10 -12.40
C GLY A 78 4.44 0.81 -13.46
N TRP A 79 3.18 0.55 -13.02
CA TRP A 79 2.04 0.15 -13.85
C TRP A 79 2.23 -1.18 -14.57
N HIS A 80 3.07 -2.04 -14.00
CA HIS A 80 3.12 -3.46 -14.32
C HIS A 80 2.47 -4.24 -13.19
N SER A 81 1.72 -5.26 -13.54
CA SER A 81 1.03 -6.12 -12.59
C SER A 81 1.40 -7.55 -12.89
N ASP A 82 2.04 -8.19 -11.94
CA ASP A 82 2.49 -9.56 -12.06
C ASP A 82 2.20 -10.30 -10.76
N LYS A 83 2.01 -11.59 -10.85
CA LYS A 83 1.68 -12.44 -9.68
C LYS A 83 2.85 -12.55 -8.70
N SER A 84 4.07 -12.25 -9.14
CA SER A 84 5.26 -12.22 -8.30
C SER A 84 5.38 -10.95 -7.47
N ASP A 85 4.70 -9.87 -7.85
CA ASP A 85 4.82 -8.57 -7.21
C ASP A 85 4.16 -8.54 -5.82
N ILE A 86 3.06 -9.29 -5.66
CA ILE A 86 2.42 -9.50 -4.34
C ILE A 86 2.03 -10.98 -4.24
N PRO A 87 2.94 -11.84 -3.79
CA PRO A 87 2.72 -13.28 -3.82
C PRO A 87 1.92 -13.77 -2.61
N ALA A 88 0.60 -13.81 -2.74
CA ALA A 88 -0.24 -14.45 -1.73
C ALA A 88 0.08 -15.95 -1.55
N ARG A 89 0.65 -16.62 -2.57
CA ARG A 89 1.06 -18.04 -2.50
C ARG A 89 2.39 -18.32 -1.83
N ASN A 90 3.27 -17.34 -1.74
CA ASN A 90 4.55 -17.55 -1.10
C ASN A 90 4.51 -17.00 0.33
N ILE A 91 4.04 -17.82 1.26
CA ILE A 91 3.93 -17.44 2.69
C ILE A 91 5.23 -16.82 3.21
N LYS A 92 6.40 -17.30 2.81
CA LYS A 92 7.67 -16.72 3.23
C LYS A 92 7.83 -15.29 2.71
N ARG A 93 7.54 -15.06 1.43
CA ARG A 93 7.62 -13.72 0.81
C ARG A 93 6.46 -12.82 1.26
N MET A 94 5.26 -13.39 1.49
CA MET A 94 4.14 -12.70 2.09
C MET A 94 4.46 -12.21 3.51
N ASN A 95 5.25 -12.98 4.27
CA ASN A 95 5.70 -12.59 5.60
C ASN A 95 6.77 -11.49 5.56
N GLU A 96 7.53 -11.40 4.47
CA GLU A 96 8.51 -10.34 4.21
C GLU A 96 7.82 -9.09 3.64
N GLU A 97 6.60 -9.21 3.08
CA GLU A 97 5.81 -8.12 2.51
C GLU A 97 5.03 -7.37 3.59
N HIS A 98 5.57 -6.26 4.04
CA HIS A 98 4.94 -5.42 5.05
C HIS A 98 3.51 -4.99 4.69
N TRP A 99 3.17 -4.87 3.40
CA TRP A 99 1.83 -4.51 2.93
C TRP A 99 0.76 -5.50 3.41
N ILE A 100 0.98 -6.79 3.16
CA ILE A 100 0.03 -7.83 3.52
C ILE A 100 0.01 -8.01 5.04
N GLN A 101 1.17 -8.24 5.66
CA GLN A 101 1.23 -8.51 7.08
C GLN A 101 0.74 -7.34 7.94
N GLY A 102 1.08 -6.11 7.54
CA GLY A 102 0.61 -4.92 8.23
C GLY A 102 -0.92 -4.82 8.26
N LEU A 103 -1.58 -5.05 7.13
CA LEU A 103 -3.03 -4.98 7.04
C LEU A 103 -3.72 -6.19 7.71
N LEU A 104 -3.19 -7.41 7.55
CA LEU A 104 -3.73 -8.60 8.23
C LEU A 104 -3.69 -8.47 9.75
N LYS A 105 -2.61 -7.94 10.32
CA LYS A 105 -2.51 -7.64 11.77
C LYS A 105 -3.55 -6.63 12.21
N GLY A 106 -3.96 -5.73 11.34
CA GLY A 106 -5.08 -4.81 11.55
C GLY A 106 -6.46 -5.48 11.50
N GLY A 107 -6.56 -6.75 11.12
CA GLY A 107 -7.83 -7.50 11.07
C GLY A 107 -8.63 -7.30 9.77
N TYR A 108 -8.01 -6.79 8.70
CA TYR A 108 -8.66 -6.54 7.42
C TYR A 108 -8.57 -7.76 6.50
N THR A 109 -9.66 -8.07 5.78
CA THR A 109 -9.64 -8.99 4.64
C THR A 109 -9.11 -8.25 3.43
N LEU A 110 -8.08 -8.80 2.77
CA LEU A 110 -7.41 -8.17 1.64
C LEU A 110 -7.88 -8.78 0.33
N PHE A 111 -8.11 -7.93 -0.64
CA PHE A 111 -8.38 -8.27 -2.03
C PHE A 111 -7.23 -7.74 -2.88
N VAL A 112 -6.26 -8.62 -3.15
CA VAL A 112 -5.03 -8.28 -3.88
C VAL A 112 -5.33 -8.25 -5.37
N ALA A 113 -5.72 -7.09 -5.88
CA ALA A 113 -6.23 -6.92 -7.24
C ALA A 113 -5.11 -6.65 -8.25
N ARG A 114 -5.15 -7.35 -9.37
CA ARG A 114 -4.23 -7.21 -10.50
C ARG A 114 -4.94 -6.57 -11.68
N HIS A 115 -4.22 -5.72 -12.39
CA HIS A 115 -4.68 -5.02 -13.59
C HIS A 115 -3.89 -5.49 -14.83
N GLY A 116 -4.33 -5.15 -16.01
CA GLY A 116 -3.56 -5.31 -17.22
C GLY A 116 -2.24 -4.54 -17.16
N SER A 117 -1.20 -5.03 -17.80
CA SER A 117 0.15 -4.44 -17.73
C SER A 117 0.55 -3.77 -19.04
N GLY A 118 1.34 -2.69 -18.93
CA GLY A 118 2.02 -2.12 -20.10
C GLY A 118 2.98 -3.11 -20.77
N PRO A 119 3.28 -2.95 -22.05
CA PRO A 119 2.74 -1.96 -22.98
C PRO A 119 1.40 -2.35 -23.66
N ARG A 120 0.84 -3.55 -23.33
CA ARG A 120 -0.40 -4.01 -23.94
C ARG A 120 -1.61 -3.19 -23.51
N TYR A 121 -1.64 -2.80 -22.24
CA TYR A 121 -2.69 -1.98 -21.64
C TYR A 121 -2.11 -0.71 -21.05
N HIS A 122 -2.88 0.36 -21.05
CA HIS A 122 -2.46 1.68 -20.60
C HIS A 122 -3.21 2.09 -19.31
N VAL A 123 -2.74 3.14 -18.67
CA VAL A 123 -3.26 3.59 -17.37
C VAL A 123 -4.78 3.74 -17.31
N PRO A 124 -5.47 4.34 -18.29
CA PRO A 124 -6.95 4.41 -18.24
C PRO A 124 -7.62 3.04 -18.17
N GLU A 125 -7.09 2.05 -18.89
CA GLU A 125 -7.62 0.68 -18.88
C GLU A 125 -7.32 -0.04 -17.57
N MET A 126 -6.17 0.25 -16.95
CA MET A 126 -5.81 -0.29 -15.64
C MET A 126 -6.72 0.27 -14.54
N VAL A 127 -7.12 1.54 -14.64
CA VAL A 127 -8.11 2.15 -13.74
C VAL A 127 -9.45 1.43 -13.84
N GLU A 128 -9.92 1.11 -15.04
CA GLU A 128 -11.16 0.35 -15.25
C GLU A 128 -11.07 -1.09 -14.70
N ASP A 129 -9.91 -1.74 -14.83
CA ASP A 129 -9.69 -3.07 -14.28
C ASP A 129 -9.83 -3.05 -12.75
N ILE A 130 -9.22 -2.08 -12.06
CA ILE A 130 -9.32 -1.95 -10.60
C ILE A 130 -10.71 -1.47 -10.17
N ARG A 131 -11.35 -0.58 -10.93
CA ARG A 131 -12.75 -0.19 -10.70
C ARG A 131 -13.66 -1.41 -10.72
N ARG A 132 -13.50 -2.29 -11.72
CA ARG A 132 -14.22 -3.55 -11.81
C ARG A 132 -13.91 -4.47 -10.62
N ALA A 133 -12.66 -4.53 -10.16
CA ALA A 133 -12.29 -5.31 -8.97
C ALA A 133 -13.05 -4.83 -7.72
N VAL A 134 -13.15 -3.51 -7.50
CA VAL A 134 -13.95 -2.93 -6.39
C VAL A 134 -15.41 -3.34 -6.49
N ARG A 135 -16.02 -3.25 -7.66
CA ARG A 135 -17.41 -3.67 -7.92
C ARG A 135 -17.62 -5.16 -7.63
N PHE A 136 -16.70 -5.99 -8.13
CA PHE A 136 -16.75 -7.44 -7.89
C PHE A 136 -16.65 -7.76 -6.39
N VAL A 137 -15.71 -7.16 -5.69
CA VAL A 137 -15.55 -7.35 -4.24
C VAL A 137 -16.82 -6.93 -3.51
N ARG A 138 -17.42 -5.79 -3.83
CA ARG A 138 -18.66 -5.33 -3.22
C ARG A 138 -19.82 -6.28 -3.48
N LEU A 139 -19.98 -6.77 -4.69
CA LEU A 139 -21.03 -7.71 -5.05
C LEU A 139 -20.92 -9.02 -4.26
N HIS A 140 -19.70 -9.50 -4.03
CA HIS A 140 -19.40 -10.77 -3.37
C HIS A 140 -18.92 -10.60 -1.91
N ALA A 141 -18.99 -9.41 -1.34
CA ALA A 141 -18.41 -9.07 -0.04
C ALA A 141 -18.84 -10.03 1.08
N LYS A 142 -20.15 -10.41 1.12
CA LYS A 142 -20.68 -11.34 2.10
C LYS A 142 -20.11 -12.75 2.02
N GLU A 143 -19.70 -13.20 0.85
CA GLU A 143 -19.05 -14.51 0.63
C GLU A 143 -17.67 -14.56 1.31
N TYR A 144 -17.05 -13.39 1.44
CA TYR A 144 -15.74 -13.21 2.07
C TYR A 144 -15.83 -12.71 3.53
N GLY A 145 -17.05 -12.61 4.08
CA GLY A 145 -17.27 -12.13 5.45
C GLY A 145 -16.98 -10.63 5.63
N VAL A 146 -17.19 -9.83 4.59
CA VAL A 146 -16.94 -8.39 4.56
C VAL A 146 -18.26 -7.63 4.35
N ASP A 147 -18.40 -6.47 4.99
CA ASP A 147 -19.50 -5.54 4.71
C ASP A 147 -19.28 -4.85 3.34
N PRO A 148 -20.22 -4.93 2.39
CA PRO A 148 -20.11 -4.30 1.09
C PRO A 148 -20.00 -2.77 1.14
N ASP A 149 -20.49 -2.15 2.20
CA ASP A 149 -20.47 -0.69 2.40
C ASP A 149 -19.18 -0.20 3.13
N GLU A 150 -18.27 -1.12 3.48
CA GLU A 150 -17.07 -0.85 4.27
C GLU A 150 -15.81 -1.33 3.55
N LEU A 151 -15.57 -0.75 2.37
CA LEU A 151 -14.41 -1.05 1.53
C LEU A 151 -13.43 0.12 1.49
N GLY A 152 -12.16 -0.18 1.81
CA GLY A 152 -11.05 0.72 1.61
C GLY A 152 -10.18 0.31 0.41
N ILE A 153 -9.32 1.21 -0.03
CA ILE A 153 -8.34 0.95 -1.08
C ILE A 153 -6.96 1.47 -0.68
N THR A 154 -5.92 0.71 -1.00
CA THR A 154 -4.54 1.11 -0.70
C THR A 154 -3.55 0.52 -1.69
N SER A 155 -2.44 1.18 -1.85
CA SER A 155 -1.19 0.67 -2.41
C SER A 155 -0.10 1.76 -2.37
N GLY A 156 1.09 1.44 -2.90
CA GLY A 156 2.21 2.39 -3.06
C GLY A 156 2.51 2.70 -4.52
N SER A 157 3.24 3.79 -4.78
CA SER A 157 3.76 4.14 -6.10
C SER A 157 2.68 4.13 -7.19
N SER A 158 2.87 3.43 -8.30
CA SER A 158 1.87 3.28 -9.37
C SER A 158 0.56 2.65 -8.89
N GLY A 159 0.60 1.68 -7.96
CA GLY A 159 -0.60 1.13 -7.34
C GLY A 159 -1.33 2.17 -6.47
N GLY A 160 -0.57 3.03 -5.76
CA GLY A 160 -1.11 4.18 -5.03
C GLY A 160 -1.79 5.19 -5.95
N HIS A 161 -1.20 5.43 -7.12
CA HIS A 161 -1.82 6.23 -8.19
C HIS A 161 -3.16 5.62 -8.64
N LEU A 162 -3.19 4.31 -8.98
CA LEU A 162 -4.42 3.65 -9.39
C LEU A 162 -5.47 3.64 -8.28
N SER A 163 -5.05 3.46 -7.01
CA SER A 163 -5.94 3.56 -5.85
C SER A 163 -6.59 4.95 -5.73
N LEU A 164 -5.82 6.00 -5.97
CA LEU A 164 -6.33 7.38 -6.00
C LEU A 164 -7.27 7.59 -7.18
N MET A 165 -6.88 7.18 -8.39
CA MET A 165 -7.76 7.31 -9.57
C MET A 165 -9.12 6.65 -9.34
N VAL A 166 -9.14 5.41 -8.84
CA VAL A 166 -10.40 4.70 -8.56
C VAL A 166 -11.17 5.34 -7.42
N GLY A 167 -10.49 5.75 -6.34
CA GLY A 167 -11.15 6.36 -5.18
C GLY A 167 -11.78 7.72 -5.49
N LEU A 168 -11.14 8.54 -6.33
CA LEU A 168 -11.60 9.89 -6.71
C LEU A 168 -12.57 9.90 -7.89
N THR A 169 -12.67 8.81 -8.65
CA THR A 169 -13.56 8.70 -9.81
C THR A 169 -14.57 7.56 -9.66
N GLY A 170 -14.83 7.13 -8.42
CA GLY A 170 -15.82 6.10 -8.11
C GLY A 170 -17.24 6.53 -8.50
N ASP A 171 -18.02 5.58 -9.01
CA ASP A 171 -19.40 5.79 -9.45
C ASP A 171 -20.36 4.77 -8.82
N ASP A 172 -21.66 4.97 -9.03
CA ASP A 172 -22.71 4.12 -8.45
C ASP A 172 -23.02 2.87 -9.32
N GLY A 173 -22.26 2.69 -10.42
CA GLY A 173 -22.45 1.58 -11.37
C GLY A 173 -23.43 1.92 -12.49
N ARG A 174 -23.53 1.03 -13.47
CA ARG A 174 -24.39 1.15 -14.65
C ARG A 174 -25.64 0.30 -14.47
N ALA A 175 -26.73 0.89 -14.00
CA ALA A 175 -27.97 0.20 -13.66
C ALA A 175 -28.57 -0.62 -14.83
N ASP A 176 -28.29 -0.22 -16.07
CA ASP A 176 -28.77 -0.84 -17.31
C ASP A 176 -27.85 -1.95 -17.84
N SER A 177 -26.71 -2.20 -17.21
CA SER A 177 -25.77 -3.26 -17.66
C SER A 177 -26.36 -4.65 -17.43
N GLU A 178 -26.14 -5.56 -18.37
CA GLU A 178 -26.46 -6.98 -18.21
C GLU A 178 -25.53 -7.67 -17.20
N ASP A 179 -24.29 -7.16 -17.05
CA ASP A 179 -23.33 -7.68 -16.07
C ASP A 179 -23.65 -7.15 -14.65
N PRO A 180 -23.96 -8.03 -13.69
CA PRO A 180 -24.26 -7.62 -12.31
C PRO A 180 -23.09 -6.90 -11.63
N VAL A 181 -21.84 -7.22 -12.00
CA VAL A 181 -20.67 -6.53 -11.47
C VAL A 181 -20.71 -5.06 -11.89
N GLU A 182 -21.03 -4.76 -13.13
CA GLU A 182 -21.08 -3.40 -13.65
C GLU A 182 -22.24 -2.57 -13.11
N ARG A 183 -23.29 -3.20 -12.58
CA ARG A 183 -24.37 -2.51 -11.87
C ARG A 183 -24.01 -2.07 -10.46
N THR A 184 -22.90 -2.60 -9.93
CA THR A 184 -22.46 -2.38 -8.56
C THR A 184 -21.59 -1.13 -8.45
N SER A 185 -21.72 -0.38 -7.36
CA SER A 185 -20.91 0.81 -7.10
C SER A 185 -19.42 0.49 -6.97
N SER A 186 -18.58 1.37 -7.54
CA SER A 186 -17.11 1.34 -7.40
C SER A 186 -16.59 2.30 -6.33
N ARG A 187 -17.45 3.04 -5.62
CA ARG A 187 -17.05 3.98 -4.56
C ARG A 187 -16.40 3.23 -3.40
N VAL A 188 -15.34 3.79 -2.84
CA VAL A 188 -14.68 3.30 -1.62
C VAL A 188 -14.86 4.33 -0.51
N GLN A 189 -14.79 3.89 0.75
CA GLN A 189 -15.09 4.72 1.91
C GLN A 189 -13.86 5.36 2.53
N ALA A 190 -12.65 4.85 2.22
CA ALA A 190 -11.38 5.43 2.66
C ALA A 190 -10.25 5.07 1.71
N ILE A 191 -9.28 5.97 1.57
CA ILE A 191 -8.06 5.76 0.79
C ILE A 191 -6.84 5.90 1.71
N VAL A 192 -5.90 4.96 1.59
CA VAL A 192 -4.53 5.12 2.08
C VAL A 192 -3.59 4.97 0.90
N SER A 193 -2.77 5.98 0.63
CA SER A 193 -1.86 5.92 -0.52
C SER A 193 -0.44 6.29 -0.12
N TRP A 194 0.51 5.45 -0.53
CA TRP A 194 1.90 5.55 -0.16
C TRP A 194 2.72 6.05 -1.35
N PHE A 195 3.39 7.17 -1.18
CA PHE A 195 4.25 7.82 -2.19
C PHE A 195 3.69 7.79 -3.62
N PRO A 196 2.42 8.21 -3.83
CA PRO A 196 1.76 8.12 -5.13
C PRO A 196 2.16 9.24 -6.09
N PRO A 197 2.22 8.99 -7.41
CA PRO A 197 2.03 10.02 -8.43
C PRO A 197 0.62 10.63 -8.33
N THR A 198 0.49 11.97 -8.38
CA THR A 198 -0.80 12.65 -8.23
C THR A 198 -1.03 13.76 -9.23
N ASP A 199 0.03 14.44 -9.67
CA ASP A 199 0.04 15.51 -10.68
C ASP A 199 1.11 15.20 -11.73
N LEU A 200 0.70 14.56 -12.80
CA LEU A 200 1.63 14.13 -13.85
C LEU A 200 2.02 15.27 -14.79
N VAL A 201 1.33 16.40 -14.73
CA VAL A 201 1.69 17.61 -15.49
C VAL A 201 2.82 18.37 -14.81
N ASN A 202 2.74 18.51 -13.47
CA ASN A 202 3.63 19.35 -12.68
C ASN A 202 4.60 18.54 -11.80
N TRP A 203 5.35 17.64 -12.43
CA TRP A 203 6.32 16.78 -11.73
C TRP A 203 7.51 17.59 -11.23
N ARG A 204 7.72 17.66 -9.91
CA ARG A 204 8.72 18.49 -9.20
C ARG A 204 8.54 20.01 -9.40
N LYS A 205 8.04 20.44 -10.51
CA LYS A 205 7.84 21.84 -10.89
C LYS A 205 6.77 21.96 -11.99
N PRO A 206 6.19 23.13 -12.21
CA PRO A 206 5.23 23.35 -13.30
C PRO A 206 5.76 22.84 -14.65
N GLY A 207 4.99 21.99 -15.32
CA GLY A 207 5.33 21.39 -16.61
C GLY A 207 6.53 20.42 -16.58
N GLY A 208 6.97 19.97 -15.39
CA GLY A 208 8.18 19.17 -15.22
C GLY A 208 8.11 17.81 -15.91
N TYR A 209 6.97 17.13 -15.81
CA TYR A 209 6.79 15.81 -16.43
C TYR A 209 6.76 15.90 -17.96
N THR A 210 6.14 16.92 -18.50
CA THR A 210 6.14 17.20 -19.95
C THR A 210 7.57 17.27 -20.50
N SER A 211 8.51 17.85 -19.75
CA SER A 211 9.92 17.91 -20.15
C SER A 211 10.58 16.53 -20.17
N ILE A 212 10.27 15.66 -19.19
CA ILE A 212 10.77 14.28 -19.14
C ILE A 212 10.22 13.49 -20.32
N MET A 213 8.92 13.57 -20.58
CA MET A 213 8.25 12.87 -21.69
C MET A 213 8.82 13.25 -23.04
N LYS A 214 9.07 14.54 -23.27
CA LYS A 214 9.71 15.01 -24.51
C LYS A 214 11.10 14.43 -24.72
N SER A 215 11.81 14.10 -23.63
CA SER A 215 13.16 13.49 -23.70
C SER A 215 13.14 11.96 -23.90
N GLN A 216 12.02 11.29 -23.52
CA GLN A 216 11.86 9.83 -23.60
C GLN A 216 10.50 9.41 -24.15
N PRO A 217 10.12 9.85 -25.36
CA PRO A 217 8.78 9.68 -25.87
C PRO A 217 8.34 8.21 -26.01
N LYS A 218 9.29 7.32 -26.34
CA LYS A 218 8.97 5.90 -26.52
C LYS A 218 8.57 5.22 -25.21
N MET A 219 9.23 5.51 -24.12
CA MET A 219 8.87 4.98 -22.80
C MET A 219 7.44 5.40 -22.42
N PHE A 220 7.06 6.64 -22.72
CA PHE A 220 5.73 7.14 -22.42
C PHE A 220 4.66 6.57 -23.33
N GLU A 221 4.96 6.35 -24.62
CA GLU A 221 4.04 5.67 -25.52
C GLU A 221 3.74 4.23 -25.05
N GLU A 222 4.74 3.54 -24.50
CA GLU A 222 4.57 2.20 -23.91
C GLU A 222 3.68 2.23 -22.66
N MET A 223 3.77 3.29 -21.84
CA MET A 223 2.98 3.38 -20.59
C MET A 223 1.58 3.99 -20.80
N PHE A 224 1.44 4.94 -21.70
CA PHE A 224 0.24 5.77 -21.81
C PHE A 224 -0.41 5.73 -23.20
N GLY A 225 0.15 4.99 -24.15
CA GLY A 225 -0.32 4.91 -25.53
C GLY A 225 0.13 6.09 -26.40
N LYS A 226 -0.33 6.11 -27.66
CA LYS A 226 -0.06 7.21 -28.59
C LYS A 226 -0.74 8.50 -28.13
N VAL A 227 0.03 9.54 -28.01
CA VAL A 227 -0.38 10.83 -27.45
C VAL A 227 -0.52 11.85 -28.56
N THR A 228 -1.71 12.40 -28.77
CA THR A 228 -1.96 13.52 -29.69
C THR A 228 -1.94 14.85 -28.95
N ASP A 229 -2.47 14.90 -27.72
CA ASP A 229 -2.39 16.02 -26.80
C ASP A 229 -1.86 15.53 -25.44
N LEU A 230 -0.57 15.76 -25.22
CA LEU A 230 0.13 15.26 -24.06
C LEU A 230 -0.42 15.83 -22.75
N GLU A 231 -0.69 17.13 -22.70
CA GLU A 231 -1.15 17.76 -21.46
C GLU A 231 -2.55 17.29 -21.08
N ALA A 232 -3.47 17.22 -22.05
CA ALA A 232 -4.81 16.71 -21.82
C ALA A 232 -4.78 15.25 -21.34
N GLN A 233 -3.91 14.41 -21.94
CA GLN A 233 -3.77 13.02 -21.51
C GLN A 233 -3.17 12.90 -20.11
N LEU A 234 -2.15 13.68 -19.76
CA LEU A 234 -1.60 13.68 -18.42
C LEU A 234 -2.61 14.13 -17.37
N LYS A 235 -3.41 15.16 -17.67
CA LYS A 235 -4.51 15.60 -16.80
C LYS A 235 -5.54 14.51 -16.59
N SER A 236 -5.91 13.79 -17.65
CA SER A 236 -6.93 12.72 -17.59
C SER A 236 -6.53 11.52 -16.71
N ILE A 237 -5.27 11.42 -16.33
CA ILE A 237 -4.73 10.39 -15.44
C ILE A 237 -4.02 10.98 -14.21
N SER A 238 -4.25 12.25 -13.90
CA SER A 238 -3.70 12.91 -12.71
C SER A 238 -4.77 12.96 -11.61
N PRO A 239 -4.63 12.21 -10.51
CA PRO A 239 -5.60 12.20 -9.42
C PRO A 239 -6.03 13.59 -8.93
N ILE A 240 -5.11 14.54 -8.89
CA ILE A 240 -5.38 15.92 -8.44
C ILE A 240 -6.48 16.63 -9.25
N GLU A 241 -6.68 16.26 -10.49
CA GLU A 241 -7.71 16.87 -11.37
C GLU A 241 -9.14 16.42 -11.03
N PHE A 242 -9.27 15.31 -10.26
CA PHE A 242 -10.55 14.70 -9.94
C PHE A 242 -11.03 14.96 -8.52
N VAL A 243 -10.28 15.73 -7.74
CA VAL A 243 -10.66 16.03 -6.35
C VAL A 243 -11.94 16.87 -6.31
N THR A 244 -12.98 16.32 -5.68
CA THR A 244 -14.31 16.92 -5.49
C THR A 244 -14.67 16.98 -4.00
N SER A 245 -15.82 17.52 -3.65
CA SER A 245 -16.25 17.66 -2.25
C SER A 245 -16.89 16.39 -1.65
N ASP A 246 -17.09 15.35 -2.45
CA ASP A 246 -17.69 14.07 -2.04
C ASP A 246 -16.71 12.89 -2.04
N ASP A 247 -15.43 13.20 -2.17
CA ASP A 247 -14.37 12.20 -2.16
C ASP A 247 -14.16 11.58 -0.78
N PRO A 248 -13.68 10.32 -0.73
CA PRO A 248 -13.42 9.66 0.52
C PRO A 248 -12.22 10.27 1.27
N PRO A 249 -12.18 10.13 2.63
CA PRO A 249 -11.02 10.50 3.43
C PRO A 249 -9.71 9.89 2.93
N LEU A 250 -8.61 10.67 2.94
CA LEU A 250 -7.32 10.31 2.36
C LEU A 250 -6.17 10.39 3.38
N LEU A 251 -5.47 9.27 3.58
CA LEU A 251 -4.17 9.23 4.26
C LEU A 251 -3.06 9.06 3.23
N LEU A 252 -2.05 9.94 3.29
CA LEU A 252 -0.84 9.88 2.47
C LEU A 252 0.37 9.60 3.37
N LEU A 253 1.28 8.73 2.89
CA LEU A 253 2.57 8.46 3.54
C LEU A 253 3.69 8.63 2.49
N HIS A 254 4.76 9.37 2.83
CA HIS A 254 5.81 9.69 1.85
C HIS A 254 7.16 9.95 2.51
N GLY A 255 8.23 9.47 1.89
CA GLY A 255 9.60 9.79 2.28
C GLY A 255 10.07 11.13 1.69
N ASP A 256 10.80 11.95 2.48
CA ASP A 256 11.27 13.29 2.05
C ASP A 256 12.49 13.23 1.09
N LEU A 257 13.13 12.08 0.96
CA LEU A 257 14.21 11.82 0.02
C LEU A 257 13.80 10.91 -1.15
N ASP A 258 12.52 10.81 -1.42
CA ASP A 258 12.02 10.08 -2.58
C ASP A 258 12.42 10.79 -3.88
N PHE A 259 13.37 10.19 -4.59
CA PHE A 259 13.86 10.71 -5.87
C PHE A 259 13.11 10.13 -7.08
N VAL A 260 12.30 9.07 -6.87
CA VAL A 260 11.45 8.47 -7.91
C VAL A 260 10.15 9.27 -8.03
N VAL A 261 9.35 9.29 -6.98
CA VAL A 261 8.15 10.10 -6.87
C VAL A 261 8.42 11.22 -5.85
N PRO A 262 8.52 12.48 -6.28
CA PRO A 262 8.88 13.55 -5.34
C PRO A 262 7.78 13.78 -4.31
N LEU A 263 8.16 14.08 -3.05
CA LEU A 263 7.23 14.42 -1.95
C LEU A 263 6.19 15.46 -2.36
N GLN A 264 6.57 16.41 -3.24
CA GLN A 264 5.67 17.42 -3.81
C GLN A 264 4.37 16.81 -4.34
N GLN A 265 4.38 15.58 -4.86
CA GLN A 265 3.17 14.91 -5.37
C GLN A 265 2.13 14.69 -4.26
N SER A 266 2.55 14.26 -3.07
CA SER A 266 1.65 14.13 -1.92
C SER A 266 1.26 15.49 -1.32
N GLU A 267 2.17 16.46 -1.34
CA GLU A 267 1.91 17.80 -0.80
C GLU A 267 0.81 18.51 -1.60
N VAL A 268 0.90 18.54 -2.94
CA VAL A 268 -0.09 19.22 -3.77
C VAL A 268 -1.48 18.56 -3.68
N LEU A 269 -1.56 17.24 -3.54
CA LEU A 269 -2.83 16.55 -3.37
C LEU A 269 -3.43 16.83 -1.99
N ARG A 270 -2.63 16.82 -0.91
CA ARG A 270 -3.07 17.22 0.43
C ARG A 270 -3.64 18.63 0.40
N ASP A 271 -2.92 19.60 -0.18
CA ASP A 271 -3.35 21.01 -0.25
C ASP A 271 -4.69 21.16 -1.02
N LYS A 272 -4.86 20.36 -2.07
CA LYS A 272 -6.12 20.32 -2.83
C LYS A 272 -7.27 19.78 -1.98
N TYR A 273 -7.06 18.71 -1.21
CA TYR A 273 -8.04 18.15 -0.28
C TYR A 273 -8.40 19.15 0.83
N GLU A 274 -7.41 19.78 1.44
CA GLU A 274 -7.63 20.81 2.47
C GLU A 274 -8.48 21.97 1.95
N ALA A 275 -8.27 22.39 0.70
CA ALA A 275 -9.07 23.42 0.07
C ALA A 275 -10.56 23.03 -0.10
N THR A 276 -10.86 21.74 -0.24
CA THR A 276 -12.23 21.20 -0.29
C THR A 276 -12.80 20.87 1.09
N LYS A 277 -12.01 21.03 2.19
CA LYS A 277 -12.35 20.67 3.57
C LYS A 277 -12.60 19.19 3.79
N LEU A 278 -12.09 18.34 2.92
CA LEU A 278 -12.12 16.91 3.08
C LEU A 278 -11.12 16.42 4.14
N PRO A 279 -11.42 15.33 4.86
CA PRO A 279 -10.45 14.73 5.76
C PRO A 279 -9.22 14.25 5.00
N VAL A 280 -8.07 14.82 5.32
CA VAL A 280 -6.78 14.42 4.76
C VAL A 280 -5.69 14.46 5.81
N LYS A 281 -4.73 13.55 5.70
CA LYS A 281 -3.51 13.55 6.52
C LYS A 281 -2.33 13.14 5.64
N LEU A 282 -1.21 13.86 5.74
CA LEU A 282 0.06 13.48 5.15
C LEU A 282 1.08 13.20 6.27
N ILE A 283 1.64 11.99 6.25
CA ILE A 283 2.75 11.57 7.11
C ILE A 283 4.03 11.62 6.27
N VAL A 284 4.98 12.46 6.68
CA VAL A 284 6.27 12.60 6.00
C VAL A 284 7.37 11.94 6.81
N HIS A 285 8.09 11.02 6.18
CA HIS A 285 9.22 10.31 6.78
C HIS A 285 10.54 10.94 6.41
N ARG A 286 11.23 11.45 7.42
CA ARG A 286 12.56 12.06 7.24
C ARG A 286 13.57 11.00 6.80
N LYS A 287 14.31 11.30 5.75
CA LYS A 287 15.28 10.41 5.08
C LYS A 287 14.65 9.16 4.46
N GLY A 288 13.33 9.11 4.34
CA GLY A 288 12.64 8.07 3.61
C GLY A 288 12.90 8.20 2.11
N VAL A 289 13.26 7.09 1.48
CA VAL A 289 13.39 6.98 0.02
C VAL A 289 12.15 6.33 -0.57
N HIS A 290 12.12 6.11 -1.89
CA HIS A 290 10.98 5.45 -2.53
C HIS A 290 10.73 4.06 -1.95
N SER A 291 9.53 3.82 -1.44
CA SER A 291 9.06 2.56 -0.84
C SER A 291 9.82 2.04 0.39
N GLU A 292 10.76 2.81 0.94
CA GLU A 292 11.58 2.34 2.04
C GLU A 292 11.95 3.48 3.02
N TRP A 293 11.71 3.24 4.31
CA TRP A 293 12.24 4.03 5.41
C TRP A 293 12.33 3.20 6.69
N PRO A 294 13.26 3.56 7.61
CA PRO A 294 13.40 2.85 8.87
C PRO A 294 12.08 2.85 9.66
N GLY A 295 11.61 1.67 10.00
CA GLY A 295 10.39 1.51 10.79
C GLY A 295 9.09 1.70 10.02
N ILE A 296 9.05 1.44 8.73
CA ILE A 296 7.82 1.51 7.90
C ILE A 296 6.65 0.72 8.52
N MET A 297 6.92 -0.37 9.24
CA MET A 297 5.90 -1.12 9.99
C MET A 297 5.27 -0.30 11.12
N ASN A 298 5.96 0.71 11.64
CA ASN A 298 5.45 1.57 12.72
C ASN A 298 4.36 2.53 12.21
N ASP A 299 4.13 2.62 10.91
CA ASP A 299 3.08 3.44 10.32
C ASP A 299 1.71 2.74 10.31
N TYR A 300 1.70 1.40 10.40
CA TYR A 300 0.45 0.66 10.34
C TYR A 300 -0.57 0.99 11.44
N PRO A 301 -0.20 1.33 12.67
CA PRO A 301 -1.16 1.86 13.63
C PRO A 301 -1.93 3.08 13.12
N ALA A 302 -1.27 4.01 12.42
CA ALA A 302 -1.95 5.15 11.83
C ALA A 302 -2.84 4.76 10.62
N VAL A 303 -2.43 3.75 9.85
CA VAL A 303 -3.23 3.17 8.76
C VAL A 303 -4.48 2.49 9.32
N TRP A 304 -4.34 1.72 10.41
CA TRP A 304 -5.47 1.06 11.08
C TRP A 304 -6.43 2.09 11.68
N GLU A 305 -5.91 3.09 12.41
CA GLU A 305 -6.73 4.18 12.93
C GLU A 305 -7.52 4.88 11.83
N TRP A 306 -6.89 5.10 10.66
CA TRP A 306 -7.55 5.72 9.51
C TRP A 306 -8.67 4.86 8.96
N PHE A 307 -8.39 3.61 8.65
CA PHE A 307 -9.42 2.70 8.13
C PHE A 307 -10.52 2.44 9.14
N ASP A 308 -10.20 2.16 10.41
CA ASP A 308 -11.19 1.92 11.45
C ASP A 308 -12.12 3.14 11.64
N LYS A 309 -11.56 4.34 11.57
CA LYS A 309 -12.35 5.56 11.72
C LYS A 309 -13.34 5.80 10.57
N TYR A 310 -12.97 5.44 9.35
CA TYR A 310 -13.74 5.81 8.18
C TYR A 310 -14.44 4.65 7.47
N LEU A 311 -14.07 3.41 7.79
CA LEU A 311 -14.77 2.23 7.28
C LEU A 311 -15.81 1.73 8.29
N ALA A 312 -15.43 1.56 9.57
CA ALA A 312 -16.37 1.10 10.55
C ALA A 312 -17.50 2.15 10.69
N LYS A 313 -18.71 1.79 10.34
CA LYS A 313 -19.89 2.55 10.77
C LYS A 313 -19.82 2.60 12.29
N LEU A 314 -19.31 3.70 12.85
CA LEU A 314 -19.44 3.95 14.29
C LEU A 314 -20.90 3.70 14.59
N ASP A 315 -21.20 2.68 15.41
CA ASP A 315 -22.54 2.41 15.89
C ASP A 315 -23.13 3.72 16.38
N ALA A 316 -23.93 4.37 15.55
CA ALA A 316 -24.65 5.59 15.89
C ALA A 316 -25.64 5.35 17.05
N ALA A 317 -25.65 4.13 17.60
CA ALA A 317 -26.43 3.70 18.75
C ALA A 317 -25.70 3.82 20.10
N ALA A 318 -24.39 4.04 20.14
CA ALA A 318 -23.62 4.17 21.40
C ALA A 318 -23.42 5.63 21.86
N ALA A 319 -23.95 6.62 21.13
CA ALA A 319 -23.86 8.06 21.41
C ALA A 319 -25.23 8.69 21.72
N LYS A 320 -26.16 7.92 22.31
CA LYS A 320 -27.43 8.46 22.86
C LYS A 320 -27.53 8.17 24.33
#